data_85cd4a3c41749048995d5d3ecccc7a3b
#
_entry.id   85cd4a3c41749048995d5d3ecccc7a3b
#
_cell.length_a   1.000
_cell.length_b   1.000
_cell.length_c   1.000
_cell.angle_alpha   90.00
_cell.angle_beta   90.00
_cell.angle_gamma   90.00
#
_symmetry.space_group_name_H-M   'P 1'
#
loop_
_entity.id
_entity.type
_entity.pdbx_description
1 polymer ?
#
loop_
_entity_poly.entity_id
_entity_poly.type
_entity_poly.pdbx_seq_one_letter_code
_entity_poly.pdbx_strand_id
1 'polypeptide(L)'
;MHKIIFGCFASSRVDAARALMLAESIRTFAGQYSNLPFLLMRPVGGEQITKIQYKSIELLEVDLHSFELDPAAASFPFAGKVVASAAAEALSDERSFQLVWMDDGTLVINPVDHLLLKDGIRLGFRPVDHLLIGAPFDRPIDPFWEYIYQACGVTSEDIYPMVTSTDQMKMRPYINAGMLVVQPQDQLLQRWRDTFLEIYQDRRSLEFYEDQPLYRIFIHQAVLAGCVIAGYQPSETVQLPPEVNYPLHMHTQYPSHQQPSTMNQLVSFRYEGYFSKPGWRQLLQVDPPLKDWLEERENLLSRR
;
A
#
# COMPACT_ATOMS: atom_id res chain seq x y z
N MET A 1 17.16 -13.91 -13.07
CA MET A 1 15.70 -13.77 -13.21
C MET A 1 15.22 -13.11 -11.95
N HIS A 2 14.63 -11.91 -12.02
CA HIS A 2 14.16 -11.22 -10.83
C HIS A 2 13.00 -12.00 -10.21
N LYS A 3 13.11 -12.26 -8.92
CA LYS A 3 12.10 -13.03 -8.18
C LYS A 3 11.21 -12.06 -7.39
N ILE A 4 10.14 -11.59 -8.02
CA ILE A 4 9.11 -10.77 -7.37
C ILE A 4 7.84 -11.60 -7.22
N ILE A 5 7.11 -11.36 -6.15
CA ILE A 5 5.74 -11.79 -5.96
C ILE A 5 4.88 -10.57 -5.62
N PHE A 6 3.72 -10.44 -6.22
CA PHE A 6 2.76 -9.41 -5.87
C PHE A 6 1.84 -9.91 -4.76
N GLY A 7 1.44 -9.04 -3.85
CA GLY A 7 0.53 -9.37 -2.76
C GLY A 7 -0.54 -8.32 -2.57
N CYS A 8 -1.78 -8.74 -2.30
CA CYS A 8 -2.91 -7.87 -2.06
C CYS A 8 -3.86 -8.50 -1.03
N PHE A 9 -4.55 -7.67 -0.26
CA PHE A 9 -5.56 -8.08 0.72
C PHE A 9 -6.97 -7.81 0.20
N ALA A 10 -7.90 -8.74 0.48
CA ALA A 10 -9.32 -8.54 0.22
C ALA A 10 -10.18 -9.13 1.35
N SER A 11 -10.90 -8.28 2.07
CA SER A 11 -11.82 -8.69 3.15
C SER A 11 -13.22 -9.05 2.64
N SER A 12 -13.70 -8.34 1.64
CA SER A 12 -15.04 -8.44 1.08
C SER A 12 -15.05 -8.97 -0.36
N ARG A 13 -16.25 -9.18 -0.92
CA ARG A 13 -16.43 -9.47 -2.36
C ARG A 13 -16.03 -8.30 -3.25
N VAL A 14 -16.26 -7.09 -2.77
CA VAL A 14 -15.89 -5.87 -3.51
C VAL A 14 -14.37 -5.73 -3.57
N ASP A 15 -13.68 -5.91 -2.44
CA ASP A 15 -12.22 -5.89 -2.40
C ASP A 15 -11.63 -7.01 -3.27
N ALA A 16 -12.23 -8.23 -3.23
CA ALA A 16 -11.81 -9.33 -4.09
C ALA A 16 -11.96 -9.01 -5.58
N ALA A 17 -13.05 -8.32 -5.98
CA ALA A 17 -13.22 -7.89 -7.36
C ALA A 17 -12.18 -6.86 -7.78
N ARG A 18 -11.82 -5.91 -6.90
CA ARG A 18 -10.76 -4.92 -7.13
C ARG A 18 -9.38 -5.58 -7.20
N ALA A 19 -9.07 -6.49 -6.28
CA ALA A 19 -7.81 -7.24 -6.28
C ALA A 19 -7.63 -8.10 -7.55
N LEU A 20 -8.72 -8.71 -8.05
CA LEU A 20 -8.70 -9.44 -9.32
C LEU A 20 -8.51 -8.49 -10.51
N MET A 21 -9.07 -7.28 -10.47
CA MET A 21 -8.81 -6.26 -11.49
C MET A 21 -7.36 -5.76 -11.44
N LEU A 22 -6.76 -5.63 -10.25
CA LEU A 22 -5.32 -5.37 -10.10
C LEU A 22 -4.50 -6.51 -10.72
N ALA A 23 -4.80 -7.78 -10.41
CA ALA A 23 -4.13 -8.92 -11.02
C ALA A 23 -4.27 -8.91 -12.54
N GLU A 24 -5.46 -8.65 -13.08
CA GLU A 24 -5.71 -8.54 -14.52
C GLU A 24 -4.90 -7.40 -15.16
N SER A 25 -4.79 -6.24 -14.50
CA SER A 25 -3.97 -5.14 -14.99
C SER A 25 -2.48 -5.51 -15.08
N ILE A 26 -1.96 -6.25 -14.09
CA ILE A 26 -0.60 -6.80 -14.13
C ILE A 26 -0.43 -7.76 -15.31
N ARG A 27 -1.37 -8.73 -15.49
CA ARG A 27 -1.34 -9.67 -16.62
C ARG A 27 -1.33 -8.95 -17.97
N THR A 28 -2.05 -7.82 -18.06
CA THR A 28 -2.22 -7.07 -19.31
C THR A 28 -1.05 -6.13 -19.60
N PHE A 29 -0.54 -5.42 -18.58
CA PHE A 29 0.32 -4.25 -18.80
C PHE A 29 1.73 -4.36 -18.22
N ALA A 30 2.02 -5.30 -17.31
CA ALA A 30 3.33 -5.36 -16.67
C ALA A 30 4.46 -5.91 -17.56
N GLY A 31 4.21 -6.20 -18.83
CA GLY A 31 5.20 -6.65 -19.80
C GLY A 31 5.86 -7.97 -19.38
N GLN A 32 7.18 -8.00 -19.27
CA GLN A 32 7.92 -9.21 -18.86
C GLN A 32 7.58 -9.71 -17.44
N TYR A 33 6.90 -8.91 -16.63
CA TYR A 33 6.49 -9.24 -15.26
C TYR A 33 5.04 -9.73 -15.18
N SER A 34 4.33 -9.81 -16.30
CA SER A 34 2.91 -10.16 -16.35
C SER A 34 2.58 -11.55 -15.79
N ASN A 35 3.49 -12.50 -15.88
CA ASN A 35 3.29 -13.88 -15.41
C ASN A 35 3.89 -14.15 -14.01
N LEU A 36 4.31 -13.10 -13.28
CA LEU A 36 4.83 -13.28 -11.92
C LEU A 36 3.70 -13.68 -10.95
N PRO A 37 4.02 -14.41 -9.87
CA PRO A 37 3.03 -14.84 -8.89
C PRO A 37 2.27 -13.66 -8.28
N PHE A 38 0.98 -13.86 -8.00
CA PHE A 38 0.12 -12.90 -7.32
C PHE A 38 -0.60 -13.56 -6.16
N LEU A 39 -0.32 -13.13 -4.93
CA LEU A 39 -0.96 -13.60 -3.71
C LEU A 39 -2.22 -12.77 -3.42
N LEU A 40 -3.37 -13.40 -3.37
CA LEU A 40 -4.61 -12.82 -2.85
C LEU A 40 -4.84 -13.31 -1.43
N MET A 41 -4.62 -12.45 -0.45
CA MET A 41 -4.74 -12.76 0.97
C MET A 41 -6.16 -12.49 1.46
N ARG A 42 -6.80 -13.49 2.10
CA ARG A 42 -8.17 -13.38 2.63
C ARG A 42 -8.28 -13.92 4.05
N PRO A 43 -9.07 -13.28 4.94
CA PRO A 43 -9.28 -13.81 6.28
C PRO A 43 -10.11 -15.12 6.23
N VAL A 44 -9.77 -16.06 7.08
CA VAL A 44 -10.60 -17.26 7.34
C VAL A 44 -11.97 -16.82 7.84
N GLY A 45 -13.04 -17.44 7.34
CA GLY A 45 -14.40 -17.06 7.69
C GLY A 45 -14.88 -15.73 7.09
N GLY A 46 -14.10 -15.09 6.24
CA GLY A 46 -14.50 -13.88 5.52
C GLY A 46 -15.64 -14.11 4.52
N GLU A 47 -16.15 -13.03 3.94
CA GLU A 47 -17.26 -13.08 2.98
C GLU A 47 -16.92 -14.00 1.80
N GLN A 48 -17.83 -14.95 1.45
CA GLN A 48 -17.58 -15.91 0.38
C GLN A 48 -17.46 -15.20 -0.98
N ILE A 49 -16.43 -15.52 -1.74
CA ILE A 49 -16.27 -15.06 -3.13
C ILE A 49 -17.24 -15.78 -4.08
N THR A 50 -17.63 -15.11 -5.15
CA THR A 50 -18.60 -15.63 -6.11
C THR A 50 -17.96 -16.68 -7.04
N LYS A 51 -18.81 -17.49 -7.71
CA LYS A 51 -18.34 -18.42 -8.75
C LYS A 51 -17.59 -17.72 -9.89
N ILE A 52 -18.00 -16.49 -10.23
CA ILE A 52 -17.33 -15.68 -11.25
C ILE A 52 -15.92 -15.29 -10.79
N GLN A 53 -15.78 -14.85 -9.54
CA GLN A 53 -14.47 -14.52 -8.97
C GLN A 53 -13.56 -15.75 -8.88
N TYR A 54 -14.08 -16.92 -8.51
CA TYR A 54 -13.29 -18.17 -8.54
C TYR A 54 -12.77 -18.46 -9.95
N LYS A 55 -13.62 -18.32 -10.97
CA LYS A 55 -13.18 -18.49 -12.37
C LYS A 55 -12.11 -17.46 -12.75
N SER A 56 -12.22 -16.23 -12.29
CA SER A 56 -11.19 -15.21 -12.55
C SER A 56 -9.87 -15.52 -11.83
N ILE A 57 -9.91 -16.07 -10.61
CA ILE A 57 -8.72 -16.54 -9.88
C ILE A 57 -7.98 -17.60 -10.70
N GLU A 58 -8.70 -18.58 -11.23
CA GLU A 58 -8.12 -19.64 -12.07
C GLU A 58 -7.54 -19.07 -13.37
N LEU A 59 -8.29 -18.22 -14.09
CA LEU A 59 -7.87 -17.66 -15.37
C LEU A 59 -6.66 -16.72 -15.25
N LEU A 60 -6.57 -15.98 -14.13
CA LEU A 60 -5.48 -15.04 -13.85
C LEU A 60 -4.32 -15.69 -13.10
N GLU A 61 -4.39 -17.00 -12.83
CA GLU A 61 -3.38 -17.74 -12.07
C GLU A 61 -3.03 -17.02 -10.75
N VAL A 62 -4.08 -16.67 -9.97
CA VAL A 62 -3.94 -15.99 -8.68
C VAL A 62 -3.81 -17.03 -7.56
N ASP A 63 -2.78 -16.92 -6.75
CA ASP A 63 -2.57 -17.73 -5.55
C ASP A 63 -3.47 -17.24 -4.42
N LEU A 64 -4.58 -17.92 -4.18
CA LEU A 64 -5.51 -17.58 -3.09
C LEU A 64 -5.02 -18.18 -1.76
N HIS A 65 -4.72 -17.34 -0.77
CA HIS A 65 -4.32 -17.75 0.56
C HIS A 65 -5.26 -17.23 1.65
N SER A 66 -5.51 -18.06 2.65
CA SER A 66 -6.27 -17.69 3.84
C SER A 66 -5.34 -17.51 5.04
N PHE A 67 -5.67 -16.56 5.91
CA PHE A 67 -4.96 -16.32 7.17
C PHE A 67 -5.96 -16.14 8.32
N GLU A 68 -5.53 -16.46 9.53
CA GLU A 68 -6.32 -16.22 10.72
C GLU A 68 -6.31 -14.75 11.11
N LEU A 69 -7.49 -14.22 11.43
CA LEU A 69 -7.67 -12.84 11.89
C LEU A 69 -8.56 -12.83 13.12
N ASP A 70 -8.05 -12.29 14.22
CA ASP A 70 -8.84 -12.14 15.43
C ASP A 70 -10.09 -11.26 15.16
N PRO A 71 -11.29 -11.65 15.63
CA PRO A 71 -12.51 -10.88 15.38
C PRO A 71 -12.46 -9.45 15.91
N ALA A 72 -11.75 -9.18 17.00
CA ALA A 72 -11.57 -7.83 17.51
C ALA A 72 -10.70 -7.00 16.56
N ALA A 73 -9.63 -7.58 16.04
CA ALA A 73 -8.80 -6.97 15.01
C ALA A 73 -9.57 -6.77 13.70
N ALA A 74 -10.41 -7.73 13.28
CA ALA A 74 -11.19 -7.62 12.06
C ALA A 74 -12.11 -6.40 12.01
N SER A 75 -12.57 -5.93 13.18
CA SER A 75 -13.41 -4.73 13.31
C SER A 75 -12.62 -3.41 13.39
N PHE A 76 -11.29 -3.46 13.48
CA PHE A 76 -10.45 -2.28 13.58
C PHE A 76 -9.95 -1.83 12.20
N PRO A 77 -9.91 -0.50 11.93
CA PRO A 77 -9.47 0.01 10.64
C PRO A 77 -8.10 -0.54 10.22
N PHE A 78 -8.01 -1.09 9.03
CA PHE A 78 -6.79 -1.61 8.41
C PHE A 78 -6.07 -2.76 9.12
N ALA A 79 -6.55 -3.28 10.26
CA ALA A 79 -5.90 -4.40 10.96
C ALA A 79 -5.80 -5.66 10.07
N GLY A 80 -6.86 -5.96 9.30
CA GLY A 80 -6.84 -7.07 8.34
C GLY A 80 -5.72 -6.94 7.31
N LYS A 81 -5.46 -5.73 6.81
CA LYS A 81 -4.37 -5.42 5.89
C LYS A 81 -3.00 -5.66 6.53
N VAL A 82 -2.81 -5.20 7.77
CA VAL A 82 -1.55 -5.38 8.52
C VAL A 82 -1.25 -6.87 8.72
N VAL A 83 -2.24 -7.65 9.17
CA VAL A 83 -2.06 -9.10 9.40
C VAL A 83 -1.84 -9.85 8.08
N ALA A 84 -2.60 -9.50 7.03
CA ALA A 84 -2.46 -10.09 5.70
C ALA A 84 -1.08 -9.84 5.08
N SER A 85 -0.55 -8.63 5.23
CA SER A 85 0.77 -8.28 4.68
C SER A 85 1.90 -9.09 5.32
N ALA A 86 1.83 -9.32 6.64
CA ALA A 86 2.78 -10.16 7.36
C ALA A 86 2.72 -11.63 6.92
N ALA A 87 1.51 -12.16 6.68
CA ALA A 87 1.34 -13.51 6.15
C ALA A 87 1.88 -13.63 4.71
N ALA A 88 1.64 -12.62 3.88
CA ALA A 88 2.20 -12.56 2.52
C ALA A 88 3.74 -12.47 2.51
N GLU A 89 4.33 -11.72 3.46
CA GLU A 89 5.78 -11.64 3.62
C GLU A 89 6.37 -13.01 3.96
N ALA A 90 5.78 -13.75 4.90
CA ALA A 90 6.23 -15.09 5.27
C ALA A 90 6.19 -16.07 4.06
N LEU A 91 5.08 -16.07 3.30
CA LEU A 91 4.95 -16.89 2.08
C LEU A 91 5.97 -16.50 0.99
N SER A 92 6.35 -15.22 0.93
CA SER A 92 7.35 -14.73 -0.02
C SER A 92 8.75 -15.13 0.38
N ASP A 93 9.06 -15.18 1.68
CA ASP A 93 10.34 -15.64 2.23
C ASP A 93 10.56 -17.14 1.92
N GLU A 94 9.56 -17.97 2.16
CA GLU A 94 9.59 -19.40 1.81
C GLU A 94 9.93 -19.65 0.35
N ARG A 95 9.51 -18.74 -0.55
CA ARG A 95 9.74 -18.79 -1.99
C ARG A 95 11.03 -18.08 -2.41
N SER A 96 11.70 -17.36 -1.51
CA SER A 96 12.84 -16.48 -1.78
C SER A 96 12.54 -15.42 -2.84
N PHE A 97 11.36 -14.78 -2.74
CA PHE A 97 10.89 -13.72 -3.62
C PHE A 97 10.81 -12.39 -2.85
N GLN A 98 11.13 -11.30 -3.53
CA GLN A 98 10.84 -9.95 -3.10
C GLN A 98 9.32 -9.71 -3.14
N LEU A 99 8.71 -9.23 -2.05
CA LEU A 99 7.28 -8.95 -2.02
C LEU A 99 6.99 -7.51 -2.46
N VAL A 100 6.11 -7.36 -3.43
CA VAL A 100 5.47 -6.09 -3.79
C VAL A 100 4.05 -6.12 -3.22
N TRP A 101 3.86 -5.50 -2.07
CA TRP A 101 2.57 -5.38 -1.41
C TRP A 101 1.78 -4.19 -1.93
N MET A 102 0.51 -4.37 -2.32
CA MET A 102 -0.33 -3.33 -2.90
C MET A 102 -1.76 -3.35 -2.34
N ASP A 103 -2.39 -2.18 -2.28
CA ASP A 103 -3.83 -2.08 -2.00
C ASP A 103 -4.66 -2.49 -3.21
N ASP A 104 -5.86 -3.01 -2.96
CA ASP A 104 -6.83 -3.47 -3.98
C ASP A 104 -7.31 -2.33 -4.90
N GLY A 105 -7.28 -1.08 -4.44
CA GLY A 105 -7.58 0.12 -5.22
C GLY A 105 -6.43 0.60 -6.14
N THR A 106 -5.43 -0.25 -6.41
CA THR A 106 -4.30 0.04 -7.29
C THR A 106 -4.47 -0.64 -8.64
N LEU A 107 -3.98 -0.01 -9.72
CA LEU A 107 -3.79 -0.64 -11.03
C LEU A 107 -2.35 -0.46 -11.49
N VAL A 108 -1.79 -1.51 -12.11
CA VAL A 108 -0.49 -1.48 -12.79
C VAL A 108 -0.75 -1.36 -14.28
N ILE A 109 -0.14 -0.37 -14.93
CA ILE A 109 -0.43 -0.03 -16.34
C ILE A 109 0.79 0.05 -17.24
N ASN A 110 1.96 -0.19 -16.67
CA ASN A 110 3.24 -0.29 -17.40
C ASN A 110 4.17 -1.28 -16.69
N PRO A 111 5.29 -1.70 -17.34
CA PRO A 111 6.30 -2.55 -16.72
C PRO A 111 6.82 -2.01 -15.39
N VAL A 112 7.04 -2.91 -14.44
CA VAL A 112 7.32 -2.60 -13.03
C VAL A 112 8.81 -2.60 -12.67
N ASP A 113 9.69 -2.20 -13.59
CA ASP A 113 11.14 -2.17 -13.36
C ASP A 113 11.52 -1.35 -12.12
N HIS A 114 10.77 -0.30 -11.82
CA HIS A 114 10.95 0.55 -10.64
C HIS A 114 10.66 -0.16 -9.30
N LEU A 115 10.00 -1.31 -9.33
CA LEU A 115 9.72 -2.13 -8.14
C LEU A 115 10.81 -3.19 -7.89
N LEU A 116 11.86 -3.23 -8.70
CA LEU A 116 13.03 -4.07 -8.46
C LEU A 116 13.99 -3.34 -7.53
N LEU A 117 14.15 -3.83 -6.31
CA LEU A 117 15.15 -3.27 -5.41
C LEU A 117 16.55 -3.59 -5.92
N LYS A 118 17.40 -2.57 -5.97
CA LYS A 118 18.82 -2.70 -6.32
C LYS A 118 19.62 -3.29 -5.16
N ASP A 119 20.83 -3.76 -5.44
CA ASP A 119 21.75 -4.26 -4.43
C ASP A 119 21.95 -3.21 -3.33
N GLY A 120 21.85 -3.65 -2.07
CA GLY A 120 21.94 -2.80 -0.89
C GLY A 120 20.63 -2.08 -0.51
N ILE A 121 19.62 -2.06 -1.37
CA ILE A 121 18.29 -1.51 -1.05
C ILE A 121 17.39 -2.64 -0.56
N ARG A 122 16.79 -2.44 0.59
CA ARG A 122 15.97 -3.44 1.29
C ARG A 122 14.49 -3.10 1.34
N LEU A 123 14.16 -1.80 1.17
CA LEU A 123 12.79 -1.30 1.22
C LEU A 123 12.56 -0.24 0.13
N GLY A 124 11.50 -0.41 -0.66
CA GLY A 124 10.94 0.61 -1.54
C GLY A 124 9.56 1.07 -1.04
N PHE A 125 9.33 2.38 -0.98
CA PHE A 125 8.08 2.94 -0.48
C PHE A 125 7.74 4.29 -1.11
N ARG A 126 6.50 4.75 -0.92
CA ARG A 126 6.09 6.13 -1.17
C ARG A 126 5.88 6.87 0.15
N PRO A 127 6.26 8.16 0.27
CA PRO A 127 5.79 9.01 1.35
C PRO A 127 4.27 9.11 1.33
N VAL A 128 3.65 9.48 2.44
CA VAL A 128 2.23 9.88 2.45
C VAL A 128 2.01 11.11 1.57
N ASP A 129 0.79 11.26 1.06
CA ASP A 129 0.46 12.38 0.16
C ASP A 129 0.30 13.69 0.93
N HIS A 130 -0.33 13.64 2.09
CA HIS A 130 -0.55 14.79 2.99
C HIS A 130 -0.04 14.49 4.40
N LEU A 131 0.30 15.54 5.14
CA LEU A 131 0.78 15.41 6.51
C LEU A 131 -0.21 14.66 7.42
N LEU A 132 -1.50 14.95 7.34
CA LEU A 132 -2.58 14.35 8.16
C LEU A 132 -2.20 14.26 9.65
N ILE A 133 -1.92 13.04 10.13
CA ILE A 133 -1.44 12.78 11.49
C ILE A 133 0.10 12.79 11.60
N GLY A 134 0.81 13.04 10.50
CA GLY A 134 2.27 13.05 10.47
C GLY A 134 2.87 14.16 11.35
N ALA A 135 4.07 13.93 11.86
CA ALA A 135 4.77 14.88 12.72
C ALA A 135 5.65 15.83 11.88
N PRO A 136 5.43 17.17 11.90
CA PRO A 136 6.33 18.12 11.27
C PRO A 136 7.75 17.98 11.78
N PHE A 137 8.75 18.01 10.88
CA PHE A 137 10.14 17.76 11.25
C PHE A 137 10.73 18.83 12.20
N ASP A 138 10.34 20.09 11.97
CA ASP A 138 10.91 21.26 12.66
C ASP A 138 10.14 21.64 13.94
N ARG A 139 9.19 20.81 14.38
CA ARG A 139 8.42 21.04 15.62
C ARG A 139 8.77 19.97 16.66
N PRO A 140 8.53 20.25 17.96
CA PRO A 140 8.58 19.22 18.99
C PRO A 140 7.72 18.01 18.59
N ILE A 141 8.15 16.83 19.02
CA ILE A 141 7.35 15.62 18.83
C ILE A 141 6.11 15.68 19.72
N ASP A 142 4.98 15.30 19.18
CA ASP A 142 3.75 15.20 19.98
C ASP A 142 3.69 13.86 20.74
N PRO A 143 2.85 13.78 21.80
CA PRO A 143 2.77 12.60 22.66
C PRO A 143 2.36 11.30 21.92
N PHE A 144 1.56 11.39 20.84
CA PHE A 144 1.18 10.23 20.03
C PHE A 144 2.40 9.65 19.29
N TRP A 145 3.17 10.49 18.59
CA TRP A 145 4.36 10.03 17.90
C TRP A 145 5.48 9.60 18.84
N GLU A 146 5.62 10.25 20.00
CA GLU A 146 6.54 9.79 21.04
C GLU A 146 6.21 8.37 21.50
N TYR A 147 4.90 8.10 21.71
CA TYR A 147 4.44 6.76 22.05
C TYR A 147 4.70 5.73 20.95
N ILE A 148 4.41 6.05 19.68
CA ILE A 148 4.70 5.18 18.55
C ILE A 148 6.20 4.86 18.47
N TYR A 149 7.06 5.86 18.61
CA TYR A 149 8.52 5.67 18.57
C TYR A 149 9.00 4.80 19.71
N GLN A 150 8.49 5.00 20.90
CA GLN A 150 8.80 4.14 22.05
C GLN A 150 8.40 2.69 21.79
N ALA A 151 7.20 2.44 21.27
CA ALA A 151 6.71 1.10 20.97
C ALA A 151 7.54 0.40 19.87
N CYS A 152 8.05 1.16 18.91
CA CYS A 152 8.88 0.63 17.82
C CYS A 152 10.39 0.59 18.14
N GLY A 153 10.84 1.12 19.28
CA GLY A 153 12.25 1.19 19.64
C GLY A 153 13.05 2.25 18.86
N VAL A 154 12.40 3.31 18.37
CA VAL A 154 13.04 4.41 17.64
C VAL A 154 13.72 5.37 18.62
N THR A 155 14.96 5.76 18.32
CA THR A 155 15.68 6.81 19.05
C THR A 155 15.67 8.13 18.26
N SER A 156 15.97 9.25 18.91
CA SER A 156 16.01 10.56 18.25
C SER A 156 17.06 10.64 17.14
N GLU A 157 18.10 9.83 17.21
CA GLU A 157 19.20 9.78 16.23
C GLU A 157 18.80 9.08 14.93
N ASP A 158 17.78 8.23 15.00
CA ASP A 158 17.27 7.48 13.84
C ASP A 158 16.36 8.34 12.94
N ILE A 159 15.87 9.50 13.43
CA ILE A 159 14.85 10.30 12.77
C ILE A 159 15.48 11.22 11.73
N TYR A 160 15.09 11.07 10.48
CA TYR A 160 15.52 11.89 9.35
C TYR A 160 14.36 12.68 8.72
N PRO A 161 14.62 13.74 7.95
CA PRO A 161 13.56 14.48 7.28
C PRO A 161 13.03 13.74 6.04
N MET A 162 11.72 13.80 5.84
CA MET A 162 11.00 13.37 4.65
C MET A 162 10.05 14.48 4.18
N VAL A 163 9.58 14.42 2.94
CA VAL A 163 8.64 15.38 2.37
C VAL A 163 7.40 14.63 1.87
N THR A 164 6.20 15.14 2.19
CA THR A 164 4.94 14.61 1.65
C THR A 164 4.87 14.75 0.14
N SER A 165 4.16 13.84 -0.52
CA SER A 165 4.14 13.81 -1.99
C SER A 165 3.33 14.96 -2.61
N THR A 166 2.26 15.41 -1.96
CA THR A 166 1.32 16.39 -2.52
C THR A 166 1.53 17.79 -1.97
N ASP A 167 1.42 17.99 -0.66
CA ASP A 167 1.51 19.30 -0.03
C ASP A 167 2.96 19.76 0.28
N GLN A 168 3.95 18.93 -0.05
CA GLN A 168 5.39 19.21 0.07
C GLN A 168 5.82 19.65 1.47
N MET A 169 5.12 19.14 2.49
CA MET A 169 5.43 19.43 3.89
C MET A 169 6.61 18.62 4.38
N LYS A 170 7.57 19.30 5.03
CA LYS A 170 8.71 18.64 5.68
C LYS A 170 8.26 17.97 6.99
N MET A 171 8.44 16.67 7.08
CA MET A 171 7.95 15.83 8.18
C MET A 171 8.99 14.81 8.64
N ARG A 172 8.78 14.20 9.79
CA ARG A 172 9.43 12.95 10.18
C ARG A 172 8.96 11.81 9.26
N PRO A 173 9.73 10.73 9.09
CA PRO A 173 9.34 9.68 8.16
C PRO A 173 7.91 9.19 8.42
N TYR A 174 7.07 9.26 7.39
CA TYR A 174 5.70 8.80 7.42
C TYR A 174 5.33 8.20 6.06
N ILE A 175 5.05 6.90 6.04
CA ILE A 175 5.07 6.06 4.85
C ILE A 175 3.64 5.67 4.47
N ASN A 176 3.35 5.73 3.16
CA ASN A 176 2.09 5.24 2.62
C ASN A 176 2.07 3.71 2.63
N ALA A 177 1.14 3.12 3.40
CA ALA A 177 1.00 1.67 3.51
C ALA A 177 0.26 1.02 2.33
N GLY A 178 -0.06 1.78 1.28
CA GLY A 178 -0.78 1.29 0.09
C GLY A 178 0.12 0.61 -0.94
N MET A 179 1.44 0.84 -0.88
CA MET A 179 2.42 0.12 -1.69
C MET A 179 3.76 0.06 -0.97
N LEU A 180 4.30 -1.15 -0.83
CA LEU A 180 5.59 -1.43 -0.23
C LEU A 180 6.31 -2.48 -1.06
N VAL A 181 7.62 -2.31 -1.24
CA VAL A 181 8.49 -3.32 -1.83
C VAL A 181 9.48 -3.75 -0.76
N VAL A 182 9.40 -4.99 -0.30
CA VAL A 182 10.18 -5.47 0.84
C VAL A 182 11.02 -6.69 0.49
N GLN A 183 12.15 -6.83 1.19
CA GLN A 183 12.91 -8.07 1.25
C GLN A 183 12.32 -8.91 2.40
N PRO A 184 11.70 -10.06 2.15
CA PRO A 184 10.98 -10.81 3.19
C PRO A 184 11.86 -11.24 4.36
N GLN A 185 13.16 -11.49 4.11
CA GLN A 185 14.13 -11.89 5.14
C GLN A 185 14.29 -10.84 6.25
N ASP A 186 13.88 -9.60 6.00
CA ASP A 186 13.94 -8.51 6.98
C ASP A 186 12.78 -8.54 7.98
N GLN A 187 11.73 -9.29 7.67
CA GLN A 187 10.54 -9.45 8.51
C GLN A 187 9.89 -8.11 8.92
N LEU A 188 9.94 -7.10 8.02
CA LEU A 188 9.37 -5.77 8.29
C LEU A 188 7.88 -5.84 8.56
N LEU A 189 7.13 -6.54 7.70
CA LEU A 189 5.67 -6.59 7.80
C LEU A 189 5.22 -7.46 8.98
N GLN A 190 6.01 -8.45 9.37
CA GLN A 190 5.79 -9.22 10.59
C GLN A 190 6.01 -8.35 11.83
N ARG A 191 7.10 -7.56 11.90
CA ARG A 191 7.32 -6.59 12.99
C ARG A 191 6.20 -5.55 13.02
N TRP A 192 5.78 -5.04 11.87
CA TRP A 192 4.65 -4.11 11.78
C TRP A 192 3.39 -4.71 12.38
N ARG A 193 3.03 -5.94 12.03
CA ARG A 193 1.90 -6.67 12.61
C ARG A 193 2.03 -6.80 14.12
N ASP A 194 3.17 -7.30 14.60
CA ASP A 194 3.36 -7.61 16.01
C ASP A 194 3.27 -6.36 16.87
N THR A 195 3.98 -5.30 16.50
CA THR A 195 3.91 -4.02 17.20
C THR A 195 2.51 -3.39 17.11
N PHE A 196 1.87 -3.45 15.93
CA PHE A 196 0.50 -2.94 15.77
C PHE A 196 -0.49 -3.68 16.68
N LEU A 197 -0.45 -5.02 16.71
CA LEU A 197 -1.35 -5.83 17.53
C LEU A 197 -1.10 -5.66 19.03
N GLU A 198 0.10 -5.30 19.44
CA GLU A 198 0.42 -4.98 20.84
C GLU A 198 -0.26 -3.70 21.31
N ILE A 199 -0.28 -2.64 20.46
CA ILE A 199 -0.64 -1.30 20.91
C ILE A 199 -2.00 -0.79 20.44
N TYR A 200 -2.60 -1.33 19.35
CA TYR A 200 -3.77 -0.72 18.69
C TYR A 200 -5.02 -0.59 19.56
N GLN A 201 -5.14 -1.37 20.62
CA GLN A 201 -6.25 -1.35 21.60
C GLN A 201 -5.78 -1.18 23.05
N ASP A 202 -4.52 -0.84 23.27
CA ASP A 202 -4.08 -0.57 24.62
C ASP A 202 -4.72 0.73 25.17
N ARG A 203 -4.65 0.91 26.49
CA ARG A 203 -5.27 2.05 27.15
C ARG A 203 -4.79 3.40 26.60
N ARG A 204 -3.50 3.52 26.32
CA ARG A 204 -2.89 4.78 25.86
C ARG A 204 -3.32 5.12 24.43
N SER A 205 -3.41 4.13 23.55
CA SER A 205 -3.96 4.28 22.21
C SER A 205 -5.42 4.73 22.23
N LEU A 206 -6.24 4.13 23.08
CA LEU A 206 -7.66 4.50 23.23
C LEU A 206 -7.80 5.96 23.67
N GLU A 207 -6.99 6.43 24.61
CA GLU A 207 -6.95 7.85 25.04
C GLU A 207 -6.62 8.77 23.84
N PHE A 208 -5.63 8.44 23.01
CA PHE A 208 -5.32 9.20 21.80
C PHE A 208 -6.46 9.22 20.77
N TYR A 209 -7.23 8.14 20.64
CA TYR A 209 -8.35 8.08 19.69
C TYR A 209 -9.55 8.95 20.14
N GLU A 210 -9.73 9.13 21.45
CA GLU A 210 -10.73 10.04 22.00
C GLU A 210 -10.38 11.50 21.69
N ASP A 211 -9.10 11.86 21.81
CA ASP A 211 -8.60 13.20 21.51
C ASP A 211 -8.62 13.52 20.02
N GLN A 212 -8.18 12.55 19.18
CA GLN A 212 -8.07 12.73 17.74
C GLN A 212 -8.47 11.46 17.01
N PRO A 213 -9.69 11.35 16.46
CA PRO A 213 -10.20 10.15 15.79
C PRO A 213 -9.36 9.68 14.60
N LEU A 214 -8.62 10.57 13.94
CA LEU A 214 -7.72 10.20 12.82
C LEU A 214 -6.58 9.29 13.28
N TYR A 215 -6.15 9.36 14.54
CA TYR A 215 -5.15 8.44 15.07
C TYR A 215 -5.63 6.99 15.00
N ARG A 216 -6.91 6.73 15.31
CA ARG A 216 -7.50 5.39 15.19
C ARG A 216 -7.47 4.86 13.75
N ILE A 217 -7.67 5.73 12.78
CA ILE A 217 -7.67 5.35 11.36
C ILE A 217 -6.24 5.08 10.87
N PHE A 218 -5.29 5.92 11.25
CA PHE A 218 -3.95 5.93 10.68
C PHE A 218 -2.84 5.38 11.57
N ILE A 219 -3.15 4.85 12.77
CA ILE A 219 -2.14 4.24 13.65
C ILE A 219 -1.35 3.14 12.95
N HIS A 220 -1.97 2.35 12.06
CA HIS A 220 -1.29 1.33 11.30
C HIS A 220 -0.13 1.90 10.47
N GLN A 221 -0.30 3.07 9.82
CA GLN A 221 0.77 3.73 9.08
C GLN A 221 1.83 4.34 10.01
N ALA A 222 1.41 4.88 11.17
CA ALA A 222 2.35 5.42 12.15
C ALA A 222 3.27 4.32 12.70
N VAL A 223 2.71 3.14 13.04
CA VAL A 223 3.50 1.97 13.46
C VAL A 223 4.41 1.48 12.33
N LEU A 224 3.93 1.41 11.08
CA LEU A 224 4.78 1.07 9.95
C LEU A 224 5.98 2.01 9.85
N ALA A 225 5.76 3.32 9.96
CA ALA A 225 6.84 4.32 9.92
C ALA A 225 7.84 4.11 11.05
N GLY A 226 7.37 3.86 12.28
CA GLY A 226 8.24 3.52 13.42
C GLY A 226 9.08 2.26 13.17
N CYS A 227 8.46 1.19 12.67
CA CYS A 227 9.17 -0.06 12.33
C CYS A 227 10.24 0.16 11.23
N VAL A 228 9.96 1.01 10.25
CA VAL A 228 10.92 1.34 9.19
C VAL A 228 12.10 2.15 9.76
N ILE A 229 11.82 3.20 10.55
CA ILE A 229 12.87 4.03 11.16
C ILE A 229 13.79 3.16 12.04
N ALA A 230 13.22 2.27 12.86
CA ALA A 230 13.98 1.40 13.75
C ALA A 230 14.75 0.29 13.02
N GLY A 231 14.31 -0.12 11.83
CA GLY A 231 14.82 -1.31 11.13
C GLY A 231 15.77 -1.04 9.98
N TYR A 232 15.85 0.19 9.48
CA TYR A 232 16.61 0.51 8.26
C TYR A 232 17.36 1.83 8.38
N GLN A 233 18.58 1.84 7.85
CA GLN A 233 19.25 3.10 7.58
C GLN A 233 18.63 3.77 6.33
N PRO A 234 18.63 5.11 6.23
CA PRO A 234 18.13 5.81 5.04
C PRO A 234 18.77 5.33 3.72
N SER A 235 20.02 4.91 3.74
CA SER A 235 20.77 4.37 2.59
C SER A 235 20.28 2.98 2.13
N GLU A 236 19.55 2.25 2.96
CA GLU A 236 18.98 0.93 2.66
C GLU A 236 17.55 1.04 2.08
N THR A 237 17.02 2.24 1.98
CA THR A 237 15.66 2.48 1.51
C THR A 237 15.64 3.33 0.25
N VAL A 238 14.58 3.20 -0.55
CA VAL A 238 14.35 4.03 -1.73
C VAL A 238 12.92 4.56 -1.75
N GLN A 239 12.79 5.86 -1.96
CA GLN A 239 11.49 6.43 -2.31
C GLN A 239 11.19 6.09 -3.76
N LEU A 240 10.11 5.34 -3.99
CA LEU A 240 9.64 5.02 -5.34
C LEU A 240 9.26 6.30 -6.08
N PRO A 241 9.50 6.39 -7.39
CA PRO A 241 9.29 7.60 -8.15
C PRO A 241 7.79 7.97 -8.26
N PRO A 242 7.45 9.23 -8.60
CA PRO A 242 6.08 9.72 -8.62
C PRO A 242 5.12 8.93 -9.50
N GLU A 243 5.58 8.34 -10.58
CA GLU A 243 4.81 7.50 -11.51
C GLU A 243 4.39 6.14 -10.92
N VAL A 244 4.91 5.77 -9.75
CA VAL A 244 4.54 4.55 -9.03
C VAL A 244 3.57 4.89 -7.92
N ASN A 245 2.46 4.14 -7.83
CA ASN A 245 1.40 4.32 -6.84
C ASN A 245 0.81 5.75 -6.84
N TYR A 246 0.69 6.34 -8.03
CA TYR A 246 0.22 7.72 -8.20
C TYR A 246 -1.22 7.91 -7.72
N PRO A 247 -1.53 8.90 -6.87
CA PRO A 247 -2.88 9.12 -6.36
C PRO A 247 -3.74 9.89 -7.39
N LEU A 248 -4.42 9.22 -8.32
CA LEU A 248 -5.24 9.86 -9.35
C LEU A 248 -6.27 10.84 -8.77
N HIS A 249 -6.86 10.52 -7.64
CA HIS A 249 -7.87 11.36 -6.99
C HIS A 249 -7.32 12.71 -6.51
N MET A 250 -6.00 12.82 -6.35
CA MET A 250 -5.26 14.03 -5.96
C MET A 250 -4.51 14.69 -7.12
N HIS A 251 -4.72 14.26 -8.37
CA HIS A 251 -3.97 14.73 -9.53
C HIS A 251 -3.83 16.27 -9.59
N THR A 252 -4.92 17.01 -9.38
CA THR A 252 -4.91 18.49 -9.43
C THR A 252 -4.20 19.16 -8.24
N GLN A 253 -3.91 18.41 -7.17
CA GLN A 253 -3.22 18.90 -5.99
C GLN A 253 -1.72 18.55 -6.02
N TYR A 254 -1.31 17.66 -6.91
CA TYR A 254 0.09 17.25 -7.07
C TYR A 254 0.95 18.39 -7.62
N PRO A 255 2.23 18.49 -7.24
CA PRO A 255 3.13 19.50 -7.81
C PRO A 255 3.16 19.43 -9.33
N SER A 256 2.99 20.54 -10.02
CA SER A 256 2.83 20.57 -11.49
C SER A 256 3.98 19.90 -12.25
N HIS A 257 5.20 19.99 -11.73
CA HIS A 257 6.38 19.36 -12.33
C HIS A 257 6.43 17.82 -12.15
N GLN A 258 5.57 17.26 -11.30
CA GLN A 258 5.41 15.83 -11.07
C GLN A 258 4.08 15.29 -11.62
N GLN A 259 3.21 16.15 -12.17
CA GLN A 259 1.96 15.71 -12.78
C GLN A 259 2.26 15.06 -14.14
N PRO A 260 1.76 13.84 -14.41
CA PRO A 260 1.84 13.25 -15.73
C PRO A 260 0.94 14.04 -16.70
N SER A 261 1.34 14.17 -17.95
CA SER A 261 0.49 14.77 -19.00
C SER A 261 -0.56 13.79 -19.52
N THR A 262 -0.28 12.48 -19.42
CA THR A 262 -1.23 11.40 -19.73
C THR A 262 -1.16 10.31 -18.69
N MET A 263 -2.27 9.58 -18.48
CA MET A 263 -2.31 8.44 -17.57
C MET A 263 -1.31 7.34 -17.99
N ASN A 264 -1.06 7.21 -19.29
CA ASN A 264 -0.15 6.23 -19.87
C ASN A 264 1.33 6.41 -19.46
N GLN A 265 1.70 7.53 -18.85
CA GLN A 265 3.05 7.75 -18.32
C GLN A 265 3.27 7.13 -16.95
N LEU A 266 2.20 6.72 -16.25
CA LEU A 266 2.29 6.12 -14.93
C LEU A 266 2.70 4.64 -15.02
N VAL A 267 3.41 4.15 -14.02
CA VAL A 267 3.66 2.71 -13.83
C VAL A 267 2.47 2.06 -13.13
N SER A 268 1.99 2.72 -12.08
CA SER A 268 0.81 2.30 -11.34
C SER A 268 0.12 3.49 -10.67
N PHE A 269 -1.17 3.35 -10.38
CA PHE A 269 -1.93 4.40 -9.72
C PHE A 269 -2.99 3.85 -8.76
N ARG A 270 -3.34 4.64 -7.75
CA ARG A 270 -4.50 4.46 -6.88
C ARG A 270 -5.65 5.30 -7.40
N TYR A 271 -6.84 4.73 -7.51
CA TYR A 271 -7.95 5.44 -8.13
C TYR A 271 -9.04 5.96 -7.16
N GLU A 272 -9.15 5.48 -5.94
CA GLU A 272 -9.93 6.02 -4.80
C GLU A 272 -11.11 6.94 -5.18
N GLY A 273 -12.09 6.43 -5.92
CA GLY A 273 -13.24 7.20 -6.39
C GLY A 273 -12.98 8.16 -7.55
N TYR A 274 -11.77 8.14 -8.16
CA TYR A 274 -11.47 8.96 -9.33
C TYR A 274 -12.45 8.71 -10.48
N PHE A 275 -12.72 7.46 -10.82
CA PHE A 275 -13.60 7.05 -11.91
C PHE A 275 -15.10 7.27 -11.63
N SER A 276 -15.48 7.53 -10.38
CA SER A 276 -16.86 7.93 -10.03
C SER A 276 -17.13 9.42 -10.24
N LYS A 277 -16.10 10.22 -10.54
CA LYS A 277 -16.25 11.66 -10.81
C LYS A 277 -16.83 11.87 -12.20
N PRO A 278 -17.88 12.71 -12.37
CA PRO A 278 -18.33 13.11 -13.70
C PRO A 278 -17.19 13.75 -14.49
N GLY A 279 -16.98 13.32 -15.72
CA GLY A 279 -15.95 13.89 -16.59
C GLY A 279 -14.51 13.49 -16.25
N TRP A 280 -14.30 12.39 -15.52
CA TRP A 280 -12.95 11.91 -15.18
C TRP A 280 -12.00 11.78 -16.40
N ARG A 281 -12.57 11.47 -17.58
CA ARG A 281 -11.80 11.38 -18.85
C ARG A 281 -11.18 12.71 -19.28
N GLN A 282 -11.67 13.84 -18.76
CA GLN A 282 -11.17 15.19 -19.07
C GLN A 282 -10.16 15.68 -18.03
N LEU A 283 -10.05 15.01 -16.87
CA LEU A 283 -9.13 15.40 -15.81
C LEU A 283 -7.69 15.02 -16.12
N LEU A 284 -7.48 13.89 -16.78
CA LEU A 284 -6.18 13.44 -17.25
C LEU A 284 -6.40 12.61 -18.52
N GLN A 285 -5.66 12.97 -19.58
CA GLN A 285 -5.72 12.25 -20.84
C GLN A 285 -5.33 10.78 -20.66
N VAL A 286 -6.02 9.89 -21.38
CA VAL A 286 -5.70 8.47 -21.46
C VAL A 286 -5.85 7.99 -22.89
N ASP A 287 -4.86 7.24 -23.38
CA ASP A 287 -4.78 6.74 -24.75
C ASP A 287 -5.01 5.21 -24.81
N PRO A 288 -5.46 4.66 -25.95
CA PRO A 288 -5.50 3.23 -26.17
C PRO A 288 -4.10 2.59 -26.03
N PRO A 289 -3.99 1.31 -25.62
CA PRO A 289 -5.11 0.39 -25.28
C PRO A 289 -5.65 0.58 -23.85
N LEU A 290 -4.98 1.40 -23.01
CA LEU A 290 -5.40 1.58 -21.62
C LEU A 290 -6.81 2.18 -21.51
N LYS A 291 -7.12 3.16 -22.37
CA LYS A 291 -8.45 3.78 -22.40
C LYS A 291 -9.56 2.74 -22.58
N ASP A 292 -9.43 1.90 -23.59
CA ASP A 292 -10.44 0.88 -23.92
C ASP A 292 -10.59 -0.11 -22.77
N TRP A 293 -9.48 -0.54 -22.17
CA TRP A 293 -9.47 -1.44 -21.02
C TRP A 293 -10.18 -0.85 -19.79
N LEU A 294 -9.97 0.45 -19.50
CA LEU A 294 -10.63 1.15 -18.38
C LEU A 294 -12.13 1.33 -18.64
N GLU A 295 -12.53 1.65 -19.89
CA GLU A 295 -13.94 1.84 -20.26
C GLU A 295 -14.74 0.55 -20.12
N GLU A 296 -14.19 -0.60 -20.51
CA GLU A 296 -14.82 -1.91 -20.30
C GLU A 296 -15.07 -2.23 -18.81
N ARG A 297 -14.28 -1.65 -17.88
CA ARG A 297 -14.32 -1.90 -16.44
C ARG A 297 -14.90 -0.75 -15.62
N GLU A 298 -15.44 0.27 -16.26
CA GLU A 298 -15.93 1.50 -15.61
C GLU A 298 -16.95 1.21 -14.50
N ASN A 299 -17.84 0.24 -14.69
CA ASN A 299 -18.82 -0.15 -13.68
C ASN A 299 -18.19 -0.70 -12.38
N LEU A 300 -17.01 -1.32 -12.45
CA LEU A 300 -16.29 -1.82 -11.30
C LEU A 300 -15.41 -0.70 -10.68
N LEU A 301 -14.75 0.08 -11.51
CA LEU A 301 -13.89 1.20 -11.13
C LEU A 301 -14.65 2.32 -10.40
N SER A 302 -15.93 2.55 -10.77
CA SER A 302 -16.76 3.59 -10.16
C SER A 302 -17.44 3.18 -8.85
N ARG A 303 -17.40 1.91 -8.46
CA ARG A 303 -17.94 1.45 -7.17
C ARG A 303 -17.05 1.93 -6.03
N ARG A 304 -17.69 2.57 -5.02
CA ARG A 304 -17.04 3.01 -3.78
C ARG A 304 -16.94 1.88 -2.76
#